data_1f1cb77c065f24194ff2d5a29370a64d
#
_entry.id   1f1cb77c065f24194ff2d5a29370a64d
#
_cell.length_a   1.000
_cell.length_b   1.000
_cell.length_c   1.000
_cell.angle_alpha   90.00
_cell.angle_beta   90.00
_cell.angle_gamma   90.00
#
_symmetry.space_group_name_H-M   'P 1'
#
loop_
_entity.id
_entity.type
_entity.pdbx_description
1 polymer ?
#
loop_
_entity_poly.entity_id
_entity_poly.type
_entity_poly.pdbx_seq_one_letter_code
_entity_poly.pdbx_strand_id
1 'polypeptide(L)'
;MKKLFFLTFIALSISGCATTRVQPQKTQLQIREFQTRSYETNDSKMVMKAMLNVLQDDGFIVKNAVLDLGLLSAEKTVDIENKGEAFMAAFFAGANARWKKASIIECTGNITEFGDNVKVRVNFQLKILDNRGGILKIEQIDDEKYYQDFFIKVDKGIFLQKEKISSNSIQNDQHINPIQATGKNVVALTWQALLAQD
;
A
#
# COMPACT_ATOMS: atom_id res chain seq x y z
N MET A 1 46.26 -51.13 -6.35
CA MET A 1 45.76 -49.92 -7.04
C MET A 1 44.34 -50.05 -7.57
N LYS A 2 43.95 -51.16 -8.24
CA LYS A 2 42.57 -51.35 -8.76
C LYS A 2 41.45 -51.33 -7.69
N LYS A 3 41.71 -51.86 -6.49
CA LYS A 3 40.73 -51.91 -5.39
C LYS A 3 40.48 -50.52 -4.77
N LEU A 4 41.47 -49.63 -4.77
CA LEU A 4 41.34 -48.28 -4.26
C LEU A 4 40.48 -47.39 -5.20
N PHE A 5 40.61 -47.61 -6.51
CA PHE A 5 39.80 -46.90 -7.52
C PHE A 5 38.31 -47.29 -7.47
N PHE A 6 38.00 -48.54 -7.10
CA PHE A 6 36.62 -49.02 -6.97
C PHE A 6 35.93 -48.46 -5.73
N LEU A 7 36.69 -48.25 -4.64
CA LEU A 7 36.16 -47.66 -3.41
C LEU A 7 35.84 -46.16 -3.58
N THR A 8 36.65 -45.41 -4.35
CA THR A 8 36.39 -43.99 -4.63
C THR A 8 35.24 -43.79 -5.58
N PHE A 9 34.96 -44.73 -6.49
CA PHE A 9 33.84 -44.68 -7.42
C PHE A 9 32.48 -44.91 -6.71
N ILE A 10 32.46 -45.79 -5.68
CA ILE A 10 31.23 -46.05 -4.88
C ILE A 10 30.89 -44.88 -3.94
N ALA A 11 31.91 -44.15 -3.45
CA ALA A 11 31.68 -43.01 -2.56
C ALA A 11 31.05 -41.79 -3.28
N LEU A 12 31.14 -41.68 -4.62
CA LEU A 12 30.60 -40.58 -5.41
C LEU A 12 29.13 -40.76 -5.75
N SER A 13 28.54 -41.93 -5.50
CA SER A 13 27.14 -42.26 -5.89
C SER A 13 26.08 -41.86 -4.84
N ILE A 14 26.49 -41.28 -3.69
CA ILE A 14 25.55 -40.84 -2.63
C ILE A 14 25.27 -39.33 -2.77
N SER A 15 25.05 -38.87 -4.00
CA SER A 15 24.50 -37.55 -4.24
C SER A 15 22.98 -37.58 -3.94
N GLY A 16 22.67 -37.35 -2.66
CA GLY A 16 21.29 -37.33 -2.17
C GLY A 16 20.43 -36.39 -3.00
N CYS A 17 19.27 -36.84 -3.45
CA CYS A 17 18.21 -36.01 -4.00
C CYS A 17 17.85 -34.92 -2.99
N ALA A 18 18.32 -33.70 -3.22
CA ALA A 18 17.80 -32.53 -2.51
C ALA A 18 16.33 -32.37 -2.92
N THR A 19 15.43 -32.82 -2.07
CA THR A 19 13.99 -32.62 -2.25
C THR A 19 13.73 -31.13 -2.09
N THR A 20 13.65 -30.41 -3.20
CA THR A 20 13.20 -29.02 -3.22
C THR A 20 11.75 -29.05 -2.72
N ARG A 21 11.50 -28.57 -1.51
CA ARG A 21 10.15 -28.37 -1.00
C ARG A 21 9.49 -27.30 -1.88
N VAL A 22 8.73 -27.71 -2.86
CA VAL A 22 7.83 -26.82 -3.60
C VAL A 22 6.77 -26.39 -2.59
N GLN A 23 6.81 -25.13 -2.18
CA GLN A 23 5.73 -24.56 -1.36
C GLN A 23 4.42 -24.66 -2.16
N PRO A 24 3.33 -25.13 -1.57
CA PRO A 24 2.05 -25.19 -2.26
C PRO A 24 1.66 -23.78 -2.68
N GLN A 25 1.30 -23.62 -3.95
CA GLN A 25 0.88 -22.36 -4.52
C GLN A 25 -0.42 -21.91 -3.83
N LYS A 26 -0.47 -20.67 -3.32
CA LYS A 26 -1.65 -20.11 -2.67
C LYS A 26 -2.84 -20.11 -3.63
N THR A 27 -4.01 -20.45 -3.14
CA THR A 27 -5.25 -20.35 -3.93
C THR A 27 -5.63 -18.87 -4.14
N GLN A 28 -6.39 -18.59 -5.20
CA GLN A 28 -6.88 -17.23 -5.46
C GLN A 28 -7.75 -16.68 -4.31
N LEU A 29 -8.42 -17.57 -3.58
CA LEU A 29 -9.21 -17.17 -2.42
C LEU A 29 -8.32 -16.70 -1.26
N GLN A 30 -7.26 -17.45 -0.95
CA GLN A 30 -6.28 -17.07 0.06
C GLN A 30 -5.58 -15.75 -0.28
N ILE A 31 -5.25 -15.54 -1.56
CA ILE A 31 -4.67 -14.27 -2.02
C ILE A 31 -5.65 -13.11 -1.79
N ARG A 32 -6.92 -13.27 -2.14
CA ARG A 32 -7.96 -12.25 -1.94
C ARG A 32 -8.17 -11.89 -0.47
N GLU A 33 -8.00 -12.83 0.43
CA GLU A 33 -8.18 -12.63 1.87
C GLU A 33 -7.20 -11.56 2.40
N PHE A 34 -5.90 -11.71 2.17
CA PHE A 34 -4.93 -10.72 2.63
C PHE A 34 -4.87 -9.44 1.76
N GLN A 35 -5.42 -9.47 0.54
CA GLN A 35 -5.60 -8.29 -0.30
C GLN A 35 -6.75 -7.38 0.14
N THR A 36 -7.58 -7.82 1.08
CA THR A 36 -8.80 -7.14 1.46
C THR A 36 -8.79 -6.75 2.93
N ARG A 37 -9.18 -5.50 3.23
CA ARG A 37 -9.35 -4.98 4.59
C ARG A 37 -10.70 -4.24 4.71
N SER A 38 -11.40 -4.41 5.83
CA SER A 38 -12.60 -3.65 6.15
C SER A 38 -12.31 -2.65 7.26
N TYR A 39 -12.86 -1.46 7.14
CA TYR A 39 -12.73 -0.35 8.10
C TYR A 39 -14.10 0.04 8.62
N GLU A 40 -14.23 0.17 9.94
CA GLU A 40 -15.45 0.64 10.62
C GLU A 40 -15.58 2.16 10.46
N THR A 41 -16.00 2.58 9.30
CA THR A 41 -16.24 3.97 8.91
C THR A 41 -17.04 4.02 7.62
N ASN A 42 -17.88 5.03 7.45
CA ASN A 42 -18.57 5.34 6.20
C ASN A 42 -17.85 6.41 5.36
N ASP A 43 -16.68 6.89 5.81
CA ASP A 43 -15.89 7.91 5.11
C ASP A 43 -14.87 7.25 4.16
N SER A 44 -15.35 6.86 2.99
CA SER A 44 -14.52 6.29 1.91
C SER A 44 -13.45 7.28 1.43
N LYS A 45 -13.73 8.58 1.49
CA LYS A 45 -12.79 9.65 1.11
C LYS A 45 -11.60 9.69 2.05
N MET A 46 -11.83 9.59 3.35
CA MET A 46 -10.77 9.53 4.36
C MET A 46 -9.89 8.29 4.15
N VAL A 47 -10.50 7.12 3.89
CA VAL A 47 -9.77 5.87 3.63
C VAL A 47 -8.93 5.99 2.37
N MET A 48 -9.50 6.50 1.26
CA MET A 48 -8.76 6.73 0.02
C MET A 48 -7.58 7.68 0.23
N LYS A 49 -7.77 8.77 0.97
CA LYS A 49 -6.71 9.74 1.27
C LYS A 49 -5.58 9.11 2.09
N ALA A 50 -5.91 8.26 3.07
CA ALA A 50 -4.91 7.52 3.83
C ALA A 50 -4.10 6.58 2.92
N MET A 51 -4.75 5.85 2.02
CA MET A 51 -4.08 4.99 1.05
C MET A 51 -3.16 5.77 0.10
N LEU A 52 -3.63 6.92 -0.41
CA LEU A 52 -2.82 7.79 -1.28
C LEU A 52 -1.55 8.25 -0.59
N ASN A 53 -1.66 8.71 0.66
CA ASN A 53 -0.51 9.15 1.44
C ASN A 53 0.50 8.02 1.63
N VAL A 54 0.03 6.81 2.03
CA VAL A 54 0.90 5.65 2.22
C VAL A 54 1.61 5.25 0.92
N LEU A 55 0.91 5.25 -0.21
CA LEU A 55 1.53 4.94 -1.51
C LEU A 55 2.60 5.97 -1.87
N GLN A 56 2.33 7.27 -1.65
CA GLN A 56 3.30 8.34 -1.90
C GLN A 56 4.51 8.23 -0.97
N ASP A 57 4.29 7.95 0.32
CA ASP A 57 5.37 7.75 1.32
C ASP A 57 6.24 6.53 0.96
N ASP A 58 5.65 5.49 0.36
CA ASP A 58 6.36 4.32 -0.14
C ASP A 58 7.02 4.55 -1.52
N GLY A 59 6.92 5.77 -2.08
CA GLY A 59 7.56 6.18 -3.33
C GLY A 59 6.78 5.81 -4.60
N PHE A 60 5.50 5.53 -4.48
CA PHE A 60 4.62 5.36 -5.64
C PHE A 60 4.20 6.71 -6.22
N ILE A 61 4.07 6.75 -7.53
CA ILE A 61 3.46 7.85 -8.27
C ILE A 61 2.01 7.49 -8.52
N VAL A 62 1.08 8.27 -7.97
CA VAL A 62 -0.36 8.08 -8.21
C VAL A 62 -0.67 8.46 -9.66
N LYS A 63 -1.24 7.52 -10.40
CA LYS A 63 -1.65 7.71 -11.80
C LYS A 63 -3.10 8.14 -11.92
N ASN A 64 -3.96 7.55 -11.10
CA ASN A 64 -5.38 7.84 -11.11
C ASN A 64 -5.98 7.61 -9.72
N ALA A 65 -6.92 8.48 -9.32
CA ALA A 65 -7.73 8.33 -8.12
C ALA A 65 -9.11 8.92 -8.39
N VAL A 66 -10.11 8.07 -8.52
CA VAL A 66 -11.50 8.44 -8.79
C VAL A 66 -12.35 8.03 -7.59
N LEU A 67 -12.66 9.02 -6.76
CA LEU A 67 -13.37 8.80 -5.49
C LEU A 67 -14.77 8.21 -5.72
N ASP A 68 -15.53 8.75 -6.66
CA ASP A 68 -16.91 8.32 -6.94
C ASP A 68 -17.01 6.86 -7.38
N LEU A 69 -15.93 6.34 -8.01
CA LEU A 69 -15.85 4.94 -8.41
C LEU A 69 -15.06 4.08 -7.41
N GLY A 70 -14.48 4.71 -6.38
CA GLY A 70 -13.61 4.04 -5.43
C GLY A 70 -12.35 3.45 -6.05
N LEU A 71 -11.89 3.97 -7.19
CA LEU A 71 -10.76 3.44 -7.94
C LEU A 71 -9.49 4.22 -7.70
N LEU A 72 -8.40 3.48 -7.48
CA LEU A 72 -7.06 4.01 -7.27
C LEU A 72 -6.06 3.22 -8.12
N SER A 73 -5.14 3.90 -8.79
CA SER A 73 -3.97 3.29 -9.41
C SER A 73 -2.71 4.10 -9.16
N ALA A 74 -1.61 3.40 -8.90
CA ALA A 74 -0.31 3.98 -8.67
C ALA A 74 0.79 3.06 -9.19
N GLU A 75 1.96 3.60 -9.47
CA GLU A 75 3.12 2.82 -9.90
C GLU A 75 4.40 3.31 -9.25
N LYS A 76 5.35 2.39 -9.07
CA LYS A 76 6.71 2.67 -8.58
C LYS A 76 7.71 1.96 -9.47
N THR A 77 8.68 2.69 -10.00
CA THR A 77 9.78 2.12 -10.77
C THR A 77 10.97 1.86 -9.84
N VAL A 78 11.54 0.67 -9.93
CA VAL A 78 12.74 0.25 -9.20
C VAL A 78 13.79 -0.19 -10.20
N ASP A 79 14.97 0.39 -10.14
CA ASP A 79 16.12 -0.06 -10.93
C ASP A 79 16.64 -1.38 -10.32
N ILE A 80 16.66 -2.42 -11.14
CA ILE A 80 17.14 -3.75 -10.76
C ILE A 80 18.29 -4.23 -11.65
N GLU A 81 18.91 -3.30 -12.40
CA GLU A 81 19.98 -3.68 -13.34
C GLU A 81 21.14 -4.37 -12.59
N ASN A 82 21.39 -5.62 -12.96
CA ASN A 82 22.57 -6.34 -12.55
C ASN A 82 23.70 -6.09 -13.57
N LYS A 83 24.67 -5.27 -13.21
CA LYS A 83 25.78 -4.91 -14.10
C LYS A 83 26.59 -6.14 -14.61
N GLY A 84 26.72 -7.17 -13.79
CA GLY A 84 27.35 -8.43 -14.20
C GLY A 84 26.56 -9.18 -15.25
N GLU A 85 25.22 -9.30 -15.08
CA GLU A 85 24.33 -9.90 -16.07
C GLU A 85 24.33 -9.12 -17.39
N ALA A 86 24.26 -7.78 -17.30
CA ALA A 86 24.30 -6.89 -18.46
C ALA A 86 25.61 -7.02 -19.25
N PHE A 87 26.76 -7.08 -18.56
CA PHE A 87 28.07 -7.26 -19.21
C PHE A 87 28.18 -8.61 -19.91
N MET A 88 27.79 -9.71 -19.24
CA MET A 88 27.82 -11.05 -19.83
C MET A 88 26.88 -11.16 -21.03
N ALA A 89 25.66 -10.63 -20.93
CA ALA A 89 24.72 -10.63 -22.02
C ALA A 89 25.26 -9.85 -23.23
N ALA A 90 25.85 -8.67 -23.03
CA ALA A 90 26.46 -7.87 -24.08
C ALA A 90 27.67 -8.58 -24.72
N PHE A 91 28.46 -9.28 -23.93
CA PHE A 91 29.64 -10.01 -24.43
C PHE A 91 29.26 -11.19 -25.32
N PHE A 92 28.24 -11.99 -24.94
CA PHE A 92 27.84 -13.18 -25.69
C PHE A 92 26.84 -12.92 -26.81
N ALA A 93 25.92 -11.97 -26.66
CA ALA A 93 24.84 -11.68 -27.62
C ALA A 93 25.03 -10.35 -28.38
N GLY A 94 26.03 -9.56 -28.03
CA GLY A 94 26.37 -8.30 -28.70
C GLY A 94 25.20 -7.29 -28.65
N ALA A 95 24.96 -6.60 -29.77
CA ALA A 95 23.93 -5.56 -29.89
C ALA A 95 22.49 -6.07 -29.69
N ASN A 96 22.26 -7.38 -29.73
CA ASN A 96 20.96 -8.01 -29.55
C ASN A 96 20.74 -8.51 -28.12
N ALA A 97 21.71 -8.29 -27.21
CA ALA A 97 21.60 -8.68 -25.82
C ALA A 97 20.36 -8.07 -25.14
N ARG A 98 19.67 -8.88 -24.35
CA ARG A 98 18.55 -8.48 -23.49
C ARG A 98 18.84 -8.92 -22.07
N TRP A 99 18.70 -8.01 -21.13
CA TRP A 99 18.86 -8.26 -19.69
C TRP A 99 17.82 -7.47 -18.89
N LYS A 100 17.61 -7.87 -17.65
CA LYS A 100 16.71 -7.16 -16.74
C LYS A 100 17.30 -5.80 -16.40
N LYS A 101 16.56 -4.73 -16.62
CA LYS A 101 17.00 -3.38 -16.33
C LYS A 101 16.24 -2.74 -15.19
N ALA A 102 14.92 -2.82 -15.24
CA ALA A 102 14.06 -2.18 -14.25
C ALA A 102 12.86 -3.05 -13.92
N SER A 103 12.23 -2.80 -12.80
CA SER A 103 10.91 -3.32 -12.49
C SER A 103 9.94 -2.19 -12.18
N ILE A 104 8.67 -2.38 -12.54
CA ILE A 104 7.58 -1.50 -12.17
C ILE A 104 6.67 -2.30 -11.23
N ILE A 105 6.42 -1.75 -10.05
CA ILE A 105 5.39 -2.26 -9.15
C ILE A 105 4.15 -1.40 -9.39
N GLU A 106 3.09 -2.02 -9.88
CA GLU A 106 1.79 -1.39 -10.05
C GLU A 106 0.88 -1.73 -8.88
N CYS A 107 0.19 -0.73 -8.38
CA CYS A 107 -0.85 -0.86 -7.35
C CYS A 107 -2.19 -0.49 -7.96
N THR A 108 -3.20 -1.34 -7.78
CA THR A 108 -4.60 -1.02 -8.07
C THR A 108 -5.41 -1.22 -6.80
N GLY A 109 -6.20 -0.20 -6.42
CA GLY A 109 -7.08 -0.22 -5.26
C GLY A 109 -8.54 -0.08 -5.67
N ASN A 110 -9.41 -0.81 -4.98
CA ASN A 110 -10.85 -0.63 -5.05
C ASN A 110 -11.38 -0.40 -3.64
N ILE A 111 -12.13 0.68 -3.46
CA ILE A 111 -12.70 1.14 -2.20
C ILE A 111 -14.20 1.15 -2.38
N THR A 112 -14.92 0.35 -1.59
CA THR A 112 -16.37 0.18 -1.71
C THR A 112 -17.01 0.44 -0.36
N GLU A 113 -18.03 1.28 -0.33
CA GLU A 113 -18.89 1.49 0.84
C GLU A 113 -19.86 0.32 0.96
N PHE A 114 -19.98 -0.21 2.17
CA PHE A 114 -20.87 -1.32 2.49
C PHE A 114 -21.53 -1.08 3.86
N GLY A 115 -22.68 -0.43 3.85
CA GLY A 115 -23.33 0.01 5.09
C GLY A 115 -22.46 1.00 5.85
N ASP A 116 -22.19 0.70 7.13
CA ASP A 116 -21.36 1.53 8.00
C ASP A 116 -19.87 1.24 7.87
N ASN A 117 -19.48 0.40 6.91
CA ASN A 117 -18.10 -0.02 6.70
C ASN A 117 -17.60 0.36 5.30
N VAL A 118 -16.31 0.63 5.20
CA VAL A 118 -15.60 0.74 3.94
C VAL A 118 -14.73 -0.49 3.74
N LYS A 119 -14.94 -1.19 2.64
CA LYS A 119 -14.13 -2.33 2.22
C LYS A 119 -13.12 -1.90 1.17
N VAL A 120 -11.86 -2.16 1.46
CA VAL A 120 -10.73 -1.88 0.58
C VAL A 120 -10.18 -3.20 0.04
N ARG A 121 -9.96 -3.26 -1.25
CA ARG A 121 -9.18 -4.32 -1.89
C ARG A 121 -8.03 -3.70 -2.68
N VAL A 122 -6.81 -4.20 -2.44
CA VAL A 122 -5.60 -3.74 -3.12
C VAL A 122 -4.95 -4.92 -3.84
N ASN A 123 -4.45 -4.68 -5.04
CA ASN A 123 -3.65 -5.64 -5.78
C ASN A 123 -2.32 -4.99 -6.19
N PHE A 124 -1.21 -5.69 -5.96
CA PHE A 124 0.12 -5.30 -6.41
C PHE A 124 0.62 -6.27 -7.47
N GLN A 125 1.18 -5.73 -8.54
CA GLN A 125 1.71 -6.48 -9.67
C GLN A 125 3.13 -6.01 -9.98
N LEU A 126 4.04 -6.96 -10.21
CA LEU A 126 5.41 -6.69 -10.60
C LEU A 126 5.56 -6.90 -12.10
N LYS A 127 6.06 -5.89 -12.82
CA LYS A 127 6.48 -5.96 -14.22
C LYS A 127 7.99 -5.84 -14.29
N ILE A 128 8.65 -6.80 -14.92
CA ILE A 128 10.09 -6.78 -15.15
C ILE A 128 10.33 -6.35 -16.59
N LEU A 129 11.13 -5.29 -16.76
CA LEU A 129 11.47 -4.71 -18.04
C LEU A 129 12.89 -5.07 -18.45
N ASP A 130 13.09 -5.22 -19.75
CA ASP A 130 14.43 -5.36 -20.34
C ASP A 130 15.09 -3.99 -20.61
N ASN A 131 16.33 -4.04 -21.07
CA ASN A 131 17.13 -2.87 -21.45
C ASN A 131 16.57 -2.07 -22.64
N ARG A 132 15.56 -2.60 -23.35
CA ARG A 132 14.88 -1.93 -24.46
C ARG A 132 13.47 -1.45 -24.11
N GLY A 133 13.06 -1.61 -22.85
CA GLY A 133 11.72 -1.24 -22.37
C GLY A 133 10.64 -2.29 -22.68
N GLY A 134 11.01 -3.47 -23.17
CA GLY A 134 10.08 -4.57 -23.37
C GLY A 134 9.78 -5.28 -22.06
N ILE A 135 8.57 -5.82 -21.93
CA ILE A 135 8.16 -6.57 -20.74
C ILE A 135 8.69 -8.00 -20.86
N LEU A 136 9.53 -8.42 -19.92
CA LEU A 136 10.05 -9.78 -19.79
C LEU A 136 9.11 -10.67 -18.99
N LYS A 137 8.52 -10.15 -17.91
CA LYS A 137 7.67 -10.90 -16.98
C LYS A 137 6.66 -9.98 -16.32
N ILE A 138 5.48 -10.53 -16.08
CA ILE A 138 4.45 -9.92 -15.22
C ILE A 138 4.04 -10.97 -14.20
N GLU A 139 4.02 -10.61 -12.93
CA GLU A 139 3.56 -11.50 -11.86
C GLU A 139 2.85 -10.72 -10.76
N GLN A 140 1.82 -11.35 -10.19
CA GLN A 140 1.15 -10.80 -9.04
C GLN A 140 2.03 -10.97 -7.80
N ILE A 141 2.11 -9.95 -6.95
CA ILE A 141 2.73 -10.07 -5.63
C ILE A 141 1.73 -10.82 -4.74
N ASP A 142 2.11 -12.02 -4.30
CA ASP A 142 1.31 -12.89 -3.44
C ASP A 142 1.91 -13.06 -2.03
N ASP A 143 2.83 -12.17 -1.67
CA ASP A 143 3.43 -12.12 -0.33
C ASP A 143 2.45 -11.46 0.66
N GLU A 144 1.89 -12.28 1.55
CA GLU A 144 0.95 -11.84 2.59
C GLU A 144 1.54 -10.74 3.47
N LYS A 145 2.84 -10.88 3.85
CA LYS A 145 3.52 -9.88 4.67
C LYS A 145 3.57 -8.50 3.99
N TYR A 146 3.78 -8.47 2.68
CA TYR A 146 3.79 -7.23 1.90
C TYR A 146 2.46 -6.47 2.03
N TYR A 147 1.32 -7.19 1.93
CA TYR A 147 -0.01 -6.61 2.11
C TYR A 147 -0.29 -6.21 3.55
N GLN A 148 0.12 -7.03 4.53
CA GLN A 148 -0.02 -6.70 5.94
C GLN A 148 0.74 -5.41 6.30
N ASP A 149 1.99 -5.28 5.88
CA ASP A 149 2.81 -4.09 6.10
C ASP A 149 2.18 -2.84 5.47
N PHE A 150 1.61 -2.97 4.27
CA PHE A 150 0.87 -1.90 3.61
C PHE A 150 -0.36 -1.48 4.42
N PHE A 151 -1.21 -2.42 4.81
CA PHE A 151 -2.43 -2.13 5.56
C PHE A 151 -2.15 -1.57 6.95
N ILE A 152 -1.09 -2.00 7.64
CA ILE A 152 -0.66 -1.40 8.92
C ILE A 152 -0.37 0.10 8.76
N LYS A 153 0.27 0.51 7.67
CA LYS A 153 0.52 1.92 7.37
C LYS A 153 -0.77 2.68 7.09
N VAL A 154 -1.70 2.06 6.35
CA VAL A 154 -3.03 2.65 6.07
C VAL A 154 -3.83 2.82 7.35
N ASP A 155 -3.86 1.82 8.24
CA ASP A 155 -4.52 1.87 9.54
C ASP A 155 -4.00 3.07 10.37
N LYS A 156 -2.68 3.24 10.43
CA LYS A 156 -2.04 4.38 11.08
C LYS A 156 -2.42 5.72 10.41
N GLY A 157 -2.48 5.75 9.09
CA GLY A 157 -2.89 6.93 8.32
C GLY A 157 -4.34 7.34 8.62
N ILE A 158 -5.26 6.39 8.71
CA ILE A 158 -6.67 6.62 9.06
C ILE A 158 -6.77 7.17 10.48
N PHE A 159 -6.06 6.57 11.44
CA PHE A 159 -6.04 7.04 12.82
C PHE A 159 -5.60 8.52 12.93
N LEU A 160 -4.50 8.89 12.28
CA LEU A 160 -4.00 10.26 12.24
C LEU A 160 -4.96 11.25 11.56
N GLN A 161 -5.71 10.81 10.55
CA GLN A 161 -6.74 11.63 9.91
C GLN A 161 -7.92 11.89 10.85
N LYS A 162 -8.39 10.88 11.59
CA LYS A 162 -9.45 11.01 12.59
C LYS A 162 -9.07 12.00 13.69
N GLU A 163 -7.84 11.92 14.20
CA GLU A 163 -7.37 12.87 15.24
C GLU A 163 -7.32 14.32 14.73
N LYS A 164 -6.86 14.55 13.50
CA LYS A 164 -6.85 15.89 12.89
C LYS A 164 -8.25 16.48 12.74
N ILE A 165 -9.23 15.67 12.37
CA ILE A 165 -10.63 16.12 12.24
C ILE A 165 -11.17 16.49 13.63
N SER A 166 -10.93 15.67 14.65
CA SER A 166 -11.37 15.92 16.02
C SER A 166 -10.73 17.18 16.61
N SER A 167 -9.45 17.42 16.39
CA SER A 167 -8.77 18.62 16.88
C SER A 167 -9.26 19.91 16.20
N ASN A 168 -9.55 19.85 14.91
CA ASN A 168 -10.09 20.99 14.17
C ASN A 168 -11.52 21.34 14.57
N SER A 169 -12.35 20.35 14.91
CA SER A 169 -13.73 20.59 15.41
C SER A 169 -13.71 21.30 16.76
N ILE A 170 -12.82 20.95 17.66
CA ILE A 170 -12.68 21.57 19.00
C ILE A 170 -12.21 23.05 18.84
N GLN A 171 -11.32 23.32 17.91
CA GLN A 171 -10.80 24.68 17.67
C GLN A 171 -11.85 25.61 17.06
N ASN A 172 -12.73 25.10 16.19
CA ASN A 172 -13.83 25.88 15.60
C ASN A 172 -14.92 26.21 16.63
N ASP A 173 -15.22 25.32 17.56
CA ASP A 173 -16.19 25.58 18.63
C ASP A 173 -15.72 26.68 19.61
N GLN A 174 -14.42 26.84 19.80
CA GLN A 174 -13.87 27.92 20.64
C GLN A 174 -13.87 29.28 19.95
N HIS A 175 -13.91 29.34 18.60
CA HIS A 175 -13.94 30.59 17.87
C HIS A 175 -15.37 31.17 17.65
N ILE A 176 -16.42 30.38 17.86
CA ILE A 176 -17.82 30.82 17.65
C ILE A 176 -18.44 31.42 18.89
N ASN A 177 -17.81 31.36 20.07
CA ASN A 177 -18.44 31.69 21.35
C ASN A 177 -18.03 32.99 22.09
N PRO A 178 -17.37 34.01 21.54
CA PRO A 178 -17.29 35.30 22.26
C PRO A 178 -18.49 36.24 22.07
N ILE A 179 -19.32 36.06 21.03
CA ILE A 179 -20.35 37.06 20.69
C ILE A 179 -21.73 36.76 21.29
N GLN A 180 -22.04 35.50 21.61
CA GLN A 180 -23.34 35.17 22.23
C GLN A 180 -23.40 35.30 23.76
N ALA A 181 -22.29 35.26 24.46
CA ALA A 181 -22.25 35.44 25.91
C ALA A 181 -22.48 36.89 26.33
N THR A 182 -22.13 37.88 25.52
CA THR A 182 -22.27 39.31 25.84
C THR A 182 -23.70 39.81 25.62
N GLY A 183 -24.45 39.23 24.65
CA GLY A 183 -25.81 39.70 24.32
C GLY A 183 -26.88 39.32 25.36
N LYS A 184 -26.77 38.16 26.01
CA LYS A 184 -27.78 37.72 27.00
C LYS A 184 -27.66 38.42 28.35
N ASN A 185 -26.46 38.80 28.74
CA ASN A 185 -26.25 39.50 30.01
C ASN A 185 -26.61 40.99 29.95
N VAL A 186 -26.45 41.63 28.78
CA VAL A 186 -26.82 43.03 28.59
C VAL A 186 -28.32 43.22 28.60
N VAL A 187 -29.10 42.32 28.00
CA VAL A 187 -30.59 42.39 27.99
C VAL A 187 -31.14 42.14 29.37
N ALA A 188 -30.63 41.20 30.16
CA ALA A 188 -31.08 40.92 31.51
C ALA A 188 -30.82 42.09 32.48
N LEU A 189 -29.71 42.78 32.38
CA LEU A 189 -29.37 43.94 33.20
C LEU A 189 -30.23 45.18 32.89
N THR A 190 -30.64 45.39 31.62
CA THR A 190 -31.53 46.50 31.25
C THR A 190 -32.97 46.30 31.76
N TRP A 191 -33.48 45.07 31.80
CA TRP A 191 -34.80 44.76 32.34
C TRP A 191 -34.87 44.92 33.86
N GLN A 192 -33.80 44.56 34.60
CA GLN A 192 -33.72 44.76 36.06
C GLN A 192 -33.61 46.24 36.45
N ALA A 193 -32.90 47.06 35.65
CA ALA A 193 -32.82 48.48 35.90
C ALA A 193 -34.13 49.26 35.62
N LEU A 194 -35.00 48.74 34.72
CA LEU A 194 -36.30 49.37 34.42
C LEU A 194 -37.37 49.10 35.48
N LEU A 195 -37.29 47.94 36.20
CA LEU A 195 -38.25 47.54 37.23
C LEU A 195 -37.94 48.10 38.64
N ALA A 196 -36.85 48.82 38.78
CA ALA A 196 -36.43 49.43 40.06
C ALA A 196 -36.79 50.94 40.15
N GLN A 197 -37.57 51.49 39.19
CA GLN A 197 -37.97 52.91 39.19
C GLN A 197 -39.46 53.18 39.46
N ASP A 198 -40.19 52.18 40.00
CA ASP A 198 -41.57 52.39 40.53
C ASP A 198 -41.62 52.25 42.05
#